data_6ed37289d18ec78cb7a12950d760328b
#
_entry.id   6ed37289d18ec78cb7a12950d760328b
#
_cell.length_a   1.000
_cell.length_b   1.000
_cell.length_c   1.000
_cell.angle_alpha   90.00
_cell.angle_beta   90.00
_cell.angle_gamma   90.00
#
_symmetry.space_group_name_H-M   'P 1'
#
loop_
_entity.id
_entity.type
_entity.pdbx_description
1 polymer ?
#
loop_
_entity_poly.entity_id
_entity_poly.type
_entity_poly.pdbx_seq_one_letter_code
_entity_poly.pdbx_strand_id
1 'polypeptide(L)'
;NVDVETVGLTTRRPPLIPVPLHAIANPINLLSHVTSIDRVHRKSNAHMVDIGLWQRPLHYGDPVKEVLSVRNKVGIIDVSTLGKLDIQGTESGIFLDKLYTHRFSNLKQGKIRYGILCADNGTIMDDGTVTKLNDRHYFVTTSTSSIESIEQWFKWWMVSIRQSVYISNVTSVFSAINIAGPYARHTLTKLT
;
A
#
# COMPACT_ATOMS: atom_id res chain seq x y z
N ASN A 1 -0.04 -16.26 44.95
CA ASN A 1 -0.28 -14.92 44.41
C ASN A 1 0.96 -14.53 43.65
N VAL A 2 0.87 -14.49 42.34
CA VAL A 2 1.91 -13.91 41.47
C VAL A 2 1.61 -12.43 41.39
N ASP A 3 2.58 -11.59 41.72
CA ASP A 3 2.44 -10.16 41.60
C ASP A 3 2.29 -9.80 40.12
N VAL A 4 1.14 -9.22 39.76
CA VAL A 4 0.80 -8.89 38.38
C VAL A 4 1.79 -7.89 37.76
N GLU A 5 2.43 -7.07 38.60
CA GLU A 5 3.46 -6.11 38.14
C GLU A 5 4.78 -6.77 37.75
N THR A 6 5.02 -8.01 38.23
CA THR A 6 6.20 -8.80 37.84
C THR A 6 5.98 -9.64 36.58
N VAL A 7 4.74 -9.78 36.15
CA VAL A 7 4.38 -10.45 34.88
C VAL A 7 4.46 -9.38 33.80
N GLY A 8 5.59 -9.32 33.11
CA GLY A 8 5.75 -8.38 32.00
C GLY A 8 4.63 -8.51 30.96
N LEU A 9 4.23 -7.41 30.35
CA LEU A 9 3.27 -7.38 29.26
C LEU A 9 3.72 -8.33 28.16
N THR A 10 2.84 -9.25 27.78
CA THR A 10 3.04 -10.12 26.61
C THR A 10 3.09 -9.27 25.36
N THR A 11 4.28 -8.94 24.91
CA THR A 11 4.45 -8.24 23.63
C THR A 11 4.27 -9.26 22.51
N ARG A 12 3.29 -9.02 21.64
CA ARG A 12 3.14 -9.79 20.42
C ARG A 12 4.37 -9.58 19.56
N ARG A 13 5.18 -10.62 19.41
CA ARG A 13 6.39 -10.58 18.57
C ARG A 13 6.13 -11.37 17.29
N PRO A 14 6.10 -10.73 16.14
CA PRO A 14 6.21 -11.46 14.88
C PRO A 14 7.69 -11.87 14.65
N PRO A 15 7.94 -13.05 14.08
CA PRO A 15 6.97 -14.11 13.79
C PRO A 15 6.46 -14.79 15.08
N LEU A 16 5.21 -15.27 15.05
CA LEU A 16 4.55 -15.92 16.19
C LEU A 16 5.02 -17.36 16.47
N ILE A 17 6.06 -17.79 15.79
CA ILE A 17 6.70 -19.10 15.94
C ILE A 17 8.12 -18.92 16.44
N PRO A 18 8.72 -19.90 17.14
CA PRO A 18 10.12 -19.84 17.51
C PRO A 18 11.02 -19.65 16.28
N VAL A 19 11.85 -18.62 16.31
CA VAL A 19 12.79 -18.32 15.23
C VAL A 19 14.17 -18.71 15.69
N PRO A 20 14.88 -19.62 14.99
CA PRO A 20 16.22 -19.99 15.34
C PRO A 20 17.18 -18.81 15.06
N LEU A 21 18.25 -18.72 15.87
CA LEU A 21 19.20 -17.59 15.82
C LEU A 21 19.79 -17.39 14.41
N HIS A 22 20.04 -18.46 13.67
CA HIS A 22 20.56 -18.37 12.31
C HIS A 22 19.59 -17.67 11.32
N ALA A 23 18.30 -17.79 11.54
CA ALA A 23 17.30 -17.09 10.71
C ALA A 23 17.27 -15.58 11.00
N ILE A 24 17.65 -15.18 12.22
CA ILE A 24 17.77 -13.75 12.59
C ILE A 24 19.11 -13.19 12.09
N ALA A 25 20.16 -14.01 12.12
CA ALA A 25 21.50 -13.59 11.71
C ALA A 25 21.70 -13.56 10.18
N ASN A 26 20.81 -14.19 9.42
CA ASN A 26 20.89 -14.24 7.97
C ASN A 26 19.78 -13.40 7.31
N PRO A 27 20.06 -12.15 6.91
CA PRO A 27 19.07 -11.27 6.28
C PRO A 27 18.57 -11.77 4.91
N ILE A 28 19.23 -12.80 4.35
CA ILE A 28 18.90 -13.35 3.02
C ILE A 28 17.59 -14.16 3.02
N ASN A 29 17.09 -14.56 4.19
CA ASN A 29 15.88 -15.37 4.33
C ASN A 29 14.63 -14.58 4.77
N LEU A 30 14.59 -13.27 4.59
CA LEU A 30 13.33 -12.55 4.71
C LEU A 30 12.38 -13.07 3.62
N LEU A 31 11.26 -13.62 4.05
CA LEU A 31 10.19 -14.01 3.13
C LEU A 31 9.71 -12.76 2.40
N SER A 32 10.18 -12.58 1.18
CA SER A 32 9.76 -11.47 0.33
C SER A 32 8.45 -11.83 -0.35
N HIS A 33 7.52 -10.88 -0.34
CA HIS A 33 6.33 -10.97 -1.17
C HIS A 33 6.71 -10.71 -2.63
N VAL A 34 6.00 -11.37 -3.54
CA VAL A 34 6.09 -11.11 -4.97
C VAL A 34 4.74 -10.66 -5.50
N THR A 35 4.76 -9.86 -6.55
CA THR A 35 3.51 -9.43 -7.20
C THR A 35 2.94 -10.58 -8.05
N SER A 36 1.65 -10.50 -8.37
CA SER A 36 0.99 -11.52 -9.22
C SER A 36 1.61 -11.63 -10.61
N ILE A 37 2.31 -10.58 -11.06
CA ILE A 37 3.00 -10.53 -12.37
C ILE A 37 4.51 -10.75 -12.27
N ASP A 38 5.04 -11.19 -11.13
CA ASP A 38 6.47 -11.50 -10.91
C ASP A 38 7.04 -12.43 -11.99
N ARG A 39 6.28 -13.47 -12.38
CA ARG A 39 6.70 -14.38 -13.45
C ARG A 39 6.96 -13.66 -14.78
N VAL A 40 6.17 -12.64 -15.08
CA VAL A 40 6.33 -11.84 -16.31
C VAL A 40 7.61 -11.00 -16.22
N HIS A 41 7.89 -10.40 -15.06
CA HIS A 41 9.12 -9.65 -14.84
C HIS A 41 10.35 -10.52 -15.04
N ARG A 42 10.40 -11.68 -14.39
CA ARG A 42 11.54 -12.62 -14.52
C ARG A 42 11.70 -13.15 -15.95
N LYS A 43 10.59 -13.48 -16.63
CA LYS A 43 10.62 -13.89 -18.03
C LYS A 43 11.14 -12.79 -18.96
N SER A 44 10.92 -11.54 -18.60
CA SER A 44 11.42 -10.35 -19.31
C SER A 44 12.83 -9.94 -18.89
N ASN A 45 13.55 -10.80 -18.14
CA ASN A 45 14.91 -10.56 -17.63
C ASN A 45 15.03 -9.29 -16.78
N ALA A 46 14.00 -8.98 -15.98
CA ALA A 46 14.05 -7.88 -15.05
C ALA A 46 15.14 -8.10 -13.98
N HIS A 47 15.89 -7.06 -13.68
CA HIS A 47 16.73 -7.01 -12.50
C HIS A 47 15.85 -6.76 -11.28
N MET A 48 15.71 -7.78 -10.42
CA MET A 48 14.84 -7.74 -9.26
C MET A 48 15.60 -7.21 -8.04
N VAL A 49 14.92 -6.39 -7.22
CA VAL A 49 15.44 -5.86 -5.95
C VAL A 49 14.40 -6.00 -4.85
N ASP A 50 14.87 -6.10 -3.62
CA ASP A 50 14.02 -6.09 -2.44
C ASP A 50 13.74 -4.65 -2.00
N ILE A 51 12.44 -4.32 -1.86
CA ILE A 51 11.97 -3.03 -1.34
C ILE A 51 11.01 -3.32 -0.20
N GLY A 52 11.48 -3.14 1.02
CA GLY A 52 10.78 -3.59 2.22
C GLY A 52 10.61 -5.12 2.17
N LEU A 53 9.37 -5.58 2.27
CA LEU A 53 9.03 -7.01 2.19
C LEU A 53 8.67 -7.48 0.78
N TRP A 54 8.90 -6.67 -0.25
CA TRP A 54 8.51 -6.97 -1.63
C TRP A 54 9.71 -7.06 -2.56
N GLN A 55 9.68 -8.06 -3.47
CA GLN A 55 10.55 -8.08 -4.64
C GLN A 55 9.91 -7.32 -5.79
N ARG A 56 10.66 -6.38 -6.36
CA ARG A 56 10.21 -5.53 -7.46
C ARG A 56 11.24 -5.45 -8.58
N PRO A 57 10.83 -5.29 -9.84
CA PRO A 57 11.75 -4.98 -10.91
C PRO A 57 12.33 -3.58 -10.73
N LEU A 58 13.66 -3.48 -10.78
CA LEU A 58 14.38 -2.21 -10.79
C LEU A 58 14.49 -1.65 -12.21
N HIS A 59 14.89 -2.50 -13.15
CA HIS A 59 15.00 -2.19 -14.56
C HIS A 59 15.01 -3.48 -15.41
N TYR A 60 14.88 -3.33 -16.74
CA TYR A 60 14.90 -4.42 -17.72
C TYR A 60 16.14 -4.33 -18.65
N GLY A 61 17.24 -3.83 -18.14
CA GLY A 61 18.53 -3.74 -18.82
C GLY A 61 19.12 -2.33 -18.79
N ASP A 62 18.52 -1.37 -19.50
CA ASP A 62 19.05 -0.01 -19.63
C ASP A 62 18.06 1.02 -19.06
N PRO A 63 18.25 1.48 -17.83
CA PRO A 63 17.36 2.45 -17.19
C PRO A 63 17.23 3.79 -17.99
N VAL A 64 18.26 4.20 -18.67
CA VAL A 64 18.22 5.45 -19.46
C VAL A 64 17.28 5.30 -20.64
N LYS A 65 17.36 4.18 -21.37
CA LYS A 65 16.43 3.88 -22.47
C LYS A 65 14.99 3.75 -21.97
N GLU A 66 14.77 3.13 -20.81
CA GLU A 66 13.45 3.02 -20.21
C GLU A 66 12.86 4.39 -19.90
N VAL A 67 13.62 5.28 -19.26
CA VAL A 67 13.20 6.68 -18.99
C VAL A 67 12.91 7.44 -20.29
N LEU A 68 13.76 7.33 -21.28
CA LEU A 68 13.55 7.98 -22.59
C LEU A 68 12.32 7.42 -23.30
N SER A 69 12.05 6.12 -23.15
CA SER A 69 10.84 5.50 -23.70
C SER A 69 9.56 6.07 -23.07
N VAL A 70 9.55 6.22 -21.75
CA VAL A 70 8.41 6.85 -21.03
C VAL A 70 8.23 8.31 -21.45
N ARG A 71 9.31 9.07 -21.60
CA ARG A 71 9.24 10.49 -21.97
C ARG A 71 8.78 10.72 -23.41
N ASN A 72 9.24 9.90 -24.33
CA ASN A 72 9.04 10.12 -25.76
C ASN A 72 7.97 9.19 -26.38
N LYS A 73 7.59 8.11 -25.69
CA LYS A 73 6.66 7.09 -26.20
C LYS A 73 5.65 6.70 -25.15
N VAL A 74 5.83 5.52 -24.56
CA VAL A 74 4.98 4.94 -23.51
C VAL A 74 5.80 3.94 -22.70
N GLY A 75 5.53 3.87 -21.41
CA GLY A 75 6.04 2.84 -20.52
C GLY A 75 4.98 2.36 -19.57
N ILE A 76 5.19 1.18 -19.02
CA ILE A 76 4.38 0.61 -17.95
C ILE A 76 5.27 0.29 -16.75
N ILE A 77 4.71 0.43 -15.57
CA ILE A 77 5.37 0.05 -14.32
C ILE A 77 4.40 -0.71 -13.43
N ASP A 78 4.88 -1.81 -12.85
CA ASP A 78 4.15 -2.55 -11.82
C ASP A 78 4.15 -1.74 -10.52
N VAL A 79 2.96 -1.33 -10.10
CA VAL A 79 2.71 -0.64 -8.84
C VAL A 79 1.82 -1.47 -7.90
N SER A 80 1.78 -2.78 -8.12
CA SER A 80 0.97 -3.72 -7.32
C SER A 80 1.38 -3.76 -5.85
N THR A 81 2.58 -3.32 -5.52
CA THR A 81 3.08 -3.30 -4.14
C THR A 81 2.60 -2.10 -3.33
N LEU A 82 2.03 -1.07 -3.97
CA LEU A 82 1.37 0.02 -3.23
C LEU A 82 0.27 -0.57 -2.34
N GLY A 83 0.23 -0.13 -1.09
CA GLY A 83 -0.79 -0.56 -0.15
C GLY A 83 -2.19 -0.19 -0.66
N LYS A 84 -3.15 -1.07 -0.40
CA LYS A 84 -4.56 -0.88 -0.79
C LYS A 84 -5.43 -1.28 0.38
N LEU A 85 -6.20 -0.30 0.88
CA LEU A 85 -7.19 -0.52 1.90
C LEU A 85 -8.58 -0.32 1.32
N ASP A 86 -9.44 -1.31 1.54
CA ASP A 86 -10.86 -1.25 1.26
C ASP A 86 -11.58 -0.80 2.54
N ILE A 87 -12.30 0.33 2.47
CA ILE A 87 -12.92 0.96 3.62
C ILE A 87 -14.42 1.06 3.36
N GLN A 88 -15.20 0.36 4.17
CA GLN A 88 -16.65 0.28 4.03
C GLN A 88 -17.36 0.68 5.33
N GLY A 89 -18.54 1.23 5.20
CA GLY A 89 -19.41 1.59 6.32
C GLY A 89 -20.08 2.93 6.13
N THR A 90 -21.13 3.18 6.90
CA THR A 90 -21.92 4.42 6.80
C THR A 90 -21.14 5.67 7.17
N GLU A 91 -20.08 5.52 7.97
CA GLU A 91 -19.26 6.62 8.47
C GLU A 91 -17.88 6.70 7.81
N SER A 92 -17.63 5.92 6.75
CA SER A 92 -16.31 5.83 6.09
C SER A 92 -15.78 7.19 5.64
N GLY A 93 -16.62 8.05 5.07
CA GLY A 93 -16.21 9.38 4.64
C GLY A 93 -15.80 10.29 5.79
N ILE A 94 -16.57 10.28 6.88
CA ILE A 94 -16.30 11.07 8.10
C ILE A 94 -15.08 10.52 8.81
N PHE A 95 -14.90 9.21 8.81
CA PHE A 95 -13.71 8.55 9.35
C PHE A 95 -12.44 9.03 8.63
N LEU A 96 -12.45 9.03 7.30
CA LEU A 96 -11.33 9.51 6.50
C LEU A 96 -11.07 11.02 6.70
N ASP A 97 -12.11 11.83 6.91
CA ASP A 97 -11.97 13.26 7.21
C ASP A 97 -11.21 13.52 8.52
N LYS A 98 -11.25 12.57 9.48
CA LYS A 98 -10.55 12.68 10.75
C LYS A 98 -9.08 12.27 10.66
N LEU A 99 -8.73 11.43 9.71
CA LEU A 99 -7.39 10.87 9.58
C LEU A 99 -6.50 11.64 8.60
N TYR A 100 -7.12 12.24 7.58
CA TYR A 100 -6.41 12.96 6.55
C TYR A 100 -6.51 14.48 6.68
N THR A 101 -5.57 15.17 6.11
CA THR A 101 -5.58 16.64 6.01
C THR A 101 -6.65 17.16 5.03
N HIS A 102 -7.22 16.28 4.20
CA HIS A 102 -8.25 16.60 3.23
C HIS A 102 -9.60 16.01 3.61
N ARG A 103 -10.68 16.67 3.16
CA ARG A 103 -12.04 16.20 3.37
C ARG A 103 -12.46 15.25 2.26
N PHE A 104 -12.86 14.02 2.61
CA PHE A 104 -13.30 12.96 1.68
C PHE A 104 -14.80 12.70 1.72
N SER A 105 -15.50 13.08 2.79
CA SER A 105 -16.96 12.97 2.90
C SER A 105 -17.68 13.72 1.77
N ASN A 106 -17.11 14.84 1.32
CA ASN A 106 -17.66 15.65 0.22
C ASN A 106 -17.17 15.22 -1.17
N LEU A 107 -16.36 14.16 -1.27
CA LEU A 107 -15.91 13.65 -2.56
C LEU A 107 -17.11 13.06 -3.32
N LYS A 108 -17.23 13.39 -4.61
CA LYS A 108 -18.27 12.82 -5.46
C LYS A 108 -17.95 11.38 -5.80
N GLN A 109 -18.97 10.54 -5.92
CA GLN A 109 -18.83 9.15 -6.35
C GLN A 109 -18.07 9.05 -7.68
N GLY A 110 -17.19 8.06 -7.80
CA GLY A 110 -16.33 7.83 -8.95
C GLY A 110 -15.16 8.82 -9.06
N LYS A 111 -14.96 9.71 -8.07
CA LYS A 111 -13.82 10.64 -8.04
C LYS A 111 -12.73 10.16 -7.11
N ILE A 112 -11.52 10.63 -7.41
CA ILE A 112 -10.29 10.38 -6.65
C ILE A 112 -9.77 11.72 -6.14
N ARG A 113 -9.25 11.71 -4.93
CA ARG A 113 -8.52 12.84 -4.35
C ARG A 113 -7.25 12.34 -3.70
N TYR A 114 -6.16 13.06 -3.95
CA TYR A 114 -4.92 12.84 -3.24
C TYR A 114 -5.03 13.35 -1.81
N GLY A 115 -4.45 12.65 -0.85
CA GLY A 115 -4.50 12.99 0.56
C GLY A 115 -3.16 12.77 1.25
N ILE A 116 -2.92 13.56 2.27
CA ILE A 116 -1.76 13.45 3.16
C ILE A 116 -2.26 13.02 4.52
N LEU A 117 -1.62 12.01 5.09
CA LEU A 117 -1.86 11.49 6.42
C LEU A 117 -0.78 12.01 7.36
N CYS A 118 -1.20 12.61 8.47
CA CYS A 118 -0.27 13.14 9.46
C CYS A 118 -0.48 12.49 10.82
N ALA A 119 0.60 12.36 11.57
CA ALA A 119 0.56 12.06 13.00
C ALA A 119 0.10 13.28 13.80
N ASP A 120 -0.21 13.09 15.07
CA ASP A 120 -0.72 14.13 15.97
C ASP A 120 0.22 15.33 16.13
N ASN A 121 1.52 15.11 15.92
CA ASN A 121 2.54 16.17 15.96
C ASN A 121 2.71 16.90 14.61
N GLY A 122 1.88 16.58 13.60
CA GLY A 122 1.94 17.17 12.26
C GLY A 122 2.98 16.55 11.32
N THR A 123 3.72 15.52 11.75
CA THR A 123 4.65 14.82 10.87
C THR A 123 3.88 14.00 9.84
N ILE A 124 4.30 14.09 8.58
CA ILE A 124 3.71 13.27 7.51
C ILE A 124 4.04 11.80 7.75
N MET A 125 3.02 10.98 7.87
CA MET A 125 3.12 9.52 7.99
C MET A 125 3.13 8.85 6.65
N ASP A 126 2.24 9.27 5.75
CA ASP A 126 2.11 8.73 4.39
C ASP A 126 1.27 9.67 3.52
N ASP A 127 1.25 9.37 2.24
CA ASP A 127 0.43 10.04 1.25
C ASP A 127 -0.14 9.00 0.26
N GLY A 128 -1.22 9.36 -0.40
CA GLY A 128 -1.85 8.44 -1.34
C GLY A 128 -3.16 8.98 -1.91
N THR A 129 -3.87 8.10 -2.57
CA THR A 129 -5.15 8.46 -3.18
C THR A 129 -6.32 7.84 -2.42
N VAL A 130 -7.40 8.57 -2.33
CA VAL A 130 -8.68 8.09 -1.81
C VAL A 130 -9.70 8.19 -2.93
N THR A 131 -10.27 7.06 -3.31
CA THR A 131 -11.32 6.93 -4.33
C THR A 131 -12.64 6.69 -3.63
N LYS A 132 -13.66 7.47 -3.95
CA LYS A 132 -15.04 7.21 -3.51
C LYS A 132 -15.74 6.33 -4.52
N LEU A 133 -15.96 5.07 -4.19
CA LEU A 133 -16.67 4.10 -5.04
C LEU A 133 -18.21 4.30 -4.91
N ASN A 134 -18.69 4.51 -3.69
CA ASN A 134 -20.04 4.93 -3.39
C ASN A 134 -20.08 5.63 -2.01
N ASP A 135 -21.27 5.96 -1.50
CA ASP A 135 -21.41 6.73 -0.25
C ASP A 135 -20.89 5.99 1.00
N ARG A 136 -20.76 4.67 0.93
CA ARG A 136 -20.33 3.82 2.04
C ARG A 136 -19.05 3.02 1.72
N HIS A 137 -18.38 3.34 0.60
CA HIS A 137 -17.27 2.54 0.12
C HIS A 137 -16.18 3.42 -0.48
N TYR A 138 -14.99 3.34 0.11
CA TYR A 138 -13.80 4.05 -0.31
C TYR A 138 -12.65 3.08 -0.53
N PHE A 139 -11.83 3.38 -1.52
CA PHE A 139 -10.61 2.65 -1.81
C PHE A 139 -9.43 3.58 -1.61
N VAL A 140 -8.51 3.19 -0.72
CA VAL A 140 -7.37 4.00 -0.30
C VAL A 140 -6.09 3.34 -0.77
N THR A 141 -5.17 4.13 -1.33
CA THR A 141 -3.81 3.67 -1.62
C THR A 141 -2.81 4.29 -0.65
N THR A 142 -1.76 3.55 -0.32
CA THR A 142 -0.66 3.96 0.56
C THR A 142 0.68 3.62 -0.08
N SER A 143 1.76 4.13 0.49
CA SER A 143 3.10 3.69 0.11
C SER A 143 3.32 2.21 0.42
N THR A 144 4.18 1.55 -0.37
CA THR A 144 4.52 0.13 -0.20
C THR A 144 5.08 -0.18 1.19
N SER A 145 5.89 0.72 1.74
CA SER A 145 6.55 0.53 3.04
C SER A 145 5.66 0.87 4.23
N SER A 146 4.56 1.57 4.02
CA SER A 146 3.74 2.13 5.11
C SER A 146 2.45 1.37 5.36
N ILE A 147 2.07 0.42 4.49
CA ILE A 147 0.74 -0.21 4.52
C ILE A 147 0.40 -0.82 5.87
N GLU A 148 1.32 -1.55 6.50
CA GLU A 148 1.07 -2.20 7.79
C GLU A 148 0.87 -1.17 8.91
N SER A 149 1.69 -0.14 8.95
CA SER A 149 1.59 0.93 9.96
C SER A 149 0.33 1.77 9.78
N ILE A 150 -0.04 2.07 8.54
CA ILE A 150 -1.26 2.82 8.22
C ILE A 150 -2.51 1.99 8.53
N GLU A 151 -2.51 0.69 8.20
CA GLU A 151 -3.62 -0.19 8.57
C GLU A 151 -3.81 -0.26 10.08
N GLN A 152 -2.72 -0.38 10.84
CA GLN A 152 -2.77 -0.36 12.31
C GLN A 152 -3.26 0.98 12.84
N TRP A 153 -2.78 2.10 12.30
CA TRP A 153 -3.22 3.45 12.64
C TRP A 153 -4.73 3.64 12.40
N PHE A 154 -5.23 3.19 11.26
CA PHE A 154 -6.65 3.24 10.93
C PHE A 154 -7.49 2.40 11.90
N LYS A 155 -7.05 1.17 12.20
CA LYS A 155 -7.73 0.29 13.16
C LYS A 155 -7.74 0.87 14.57
N TRP A 156 -6.66 1.51 14.98
CA TRP A 156 -6.59 2.21 16.26
C TRP A 156 -7.64 3.32 16.37
N TRP A 157 -7.70 4.17 15.37
CA TRP A 157 -8.68 5.26 15.35
C TRP A 157 -10.11 4.77 15.19
N MET A 158 -10.35 3.72 14.43
CA MET A 158 -11.67 3.11 14.29
C MET A 158 -12.24 2.69 15.66
N VAL A 159 -11.43 2.08 16.52
CA VAL A 159 -11.84 1.71 17.89
C VAL A 159 -12.01 2.94 18.77
N SER A 160 -11.06 3.86 18.72
CA SER A 160 -11.02 5.06 19.57
C SER A 160 -12.20 6.00 19.37
N ILE A 161 -12.65 6.16 18.13
CA ILE A 161 -13.77 7.06 17.79
C ILE A 161 -15.10 6.32 17.59
N ARG A 162 -15.13 5.02 17.83
CA ARG A 162 -16.34 4.15 17.81
C ARG A 162 -17.19 4.32 16.56
N GLN A 163 -16.57 4.42 15.40
CA GLN A 163 -17.29 4.56 14.13
C GLN A 163 -17.61 3.23 13.48
N SER A 164 -18.76 3.18 12.79
CA SER A 164 -19.19 2.01 12.01
C SER A 164 -18.45 1.97 10.67
N VAL A 165 -17.21 1.47 10.71
CA VAL A 165 -16.31 1.36 9.57
C VAL A 165 -15.65 -0.02 9.58
N TYR A 166 -15.49 -0.62 8.43
CA TYR A 166 -14.76 -1.87 8.21
C TYR A 166 -13.56 -1.58 7.31
N ILE A 167 -12.40 -2.08 7.71
CA ILE A 167 -11.12 -1.87 7.02
C ILE A 167 -10.53 -3.22 6.66
N SER A 168 -10.29 -3.42 5.38
CA SER A 168 -9.66 -4.64 4.86
C SER A 168 -8.42 -4.28 4.05
N ASN A 169 -7.30 -4.95 4.32
CA ASN A 169 -6.11 -4.85 3.50
C ASN A 169 -6.30 -5.75 2.27
N VAL A 170 -6.39 -5.14 1.11
CA VAL A 170 -6.61 -5.81 -0.18
C VAL A 170 -5.41 -5.66 -1.11
N THR A 171 -4.24 -5.36 -0.55
CA THR A 171 -3.00 -5.14 -1.33
C THR A 171 -2.69 -6.30 -2.27
N SER A 172 -2.79 -7.52 -1.79
CA SER A 172 -2.49 -8.74 -2.57
C SER A 172 -3.64 -9.17 -3.49
N VAL A 173 -4.82 -8.56 -3.38
CA VAL A 173 -5.99 -8.92 -4.19
C VAL A 173 -5.93 -8.31 -5.58
N PHE A 174 -5.30 -7.14 -5.71
CA PHE A 174 -5.26 -6.37 -6.95
C PHE A 174 -3.85 -6.20 -7.47
N SER A 175 -3.65 -6.53 -8.75
CA SER A 175 -2.52 -6.03 -9.51
C SER A 175 -2.81 -4.60 -9.97
N ALA A 176 -1.80 -3.76 -9.93
CA ALA A 176 -1.90 -2.38 -10.38
C ALA A 176 -0.75 -2.06 -11.34
N ILE A 177 -1.08 -1.54 -12.48
CA ILE A 177 -0.11 -1.13 -13.51
C ILE A 177 -0.33 0.34 -13.80
N ASN A 178 0.73 1.12 -13.69
CA ASN A 178 0.72 2.51 -14.17
C ASN A 178 1.24 2.53 -15.61
N ILE A 179 0.48 3.19 -16.49
CA ILE A 179 0.87 3.47 -17.86
C ILE A 179 1.11 4.96 -18.03
N ALA A 180 2.28 5.33 -18.54
CA ALA A 180 2.70 6.73 -18.66
C ALA A 180 3.40 7.01 -19.98
N GLY A 181 3.36 8.25 -20.41
CA GLY A 181 4.00 8.74 -21.63
C GLY A 181 3.02 9.30 -22.66
N PRO A 182 3.53 10.00 -23.69
CA PRO A 182 2.69 10.65 -24.72
C PRO A 182 1.71 9.71 -25.43
N TYR A 183 2.08 8.43 -25.61
CA TYR A 183 1.24 7.44 -26.27
C TYR A 183 0.42 6.57 -25.31
N ALA A 184 0.40 6.88 -24.00
CA ALA A 184 -0.31 6.07 -22.99
C ALA A 184 -1.81 5.90 -23.36
N ARG A 185 -2.51 7.00 -23.66
CA ARG A 185 -3.91 6.97 -24.08
C ARG A 185 -4.12 6.12 -25.32
N HIS A 186 -3.31 6.35 -26.37
CA HIS A 186 -3.41 5.59 -27.63
C HIS A 186 -3.17 4.09 -27.44
N THR A 187 -2.27 3.72 -26.53
CA THR A 187 -2.00 2.32 -26.19
C THR A 187 -3.18 1.70 -25.45
N LEU A 188 -3.74 2.42 -24.48
CA LEU A 188 -4.85 1.94 -23.67
C LEU A 188 -6.13 1.74 -24.51
N THR A 189 -6.43 2.65 -25.44
CA THR A 189 -7.62 2.56 -26.34
C THR A 189 -7.57 1.38 -27.30
N LYS A 190 -6.45 0.66 -27.44
CA LYS A 190 -6.38 -0.58 -28.20
C LYS A 190 -6.85 -1.80 -27.39
N LEU A 191 -7.01 -1.63 -26.08
CA LEU A 191 -7.38 -2.72 -25.15
C LEU A 191 -8.84 -2.61 -24.67
N THR A 192 -9.48 -1.46 -24.91
CA THR A 192 -10.85 -1.13 -24.44
C THR A 192 -11.78 -0.80 -25.66
#